data_a0c6aa11b68c51c9517b740f94fde27a
#
_entry.id   a0c6aa11b68c51c9517b740f94fde27a
#
_cell.length_a   1.000
_cell.length_b   1.000
_cell.length_c   1.000
_cell.angle_alpha   90.00
_cell.angle_beta   90.00
_cell.angle_gamma   90.00
#
_symmetry.space_group_name_H-M   'P 1'
#
loop_
_entity.id
_entity.type
_entity.pdbx_description
1 polymer ?
#
loop_
_entity_poly.entity_id
_entity_poly.type
_entity_poly.pdbx_seq_one_letter_code
_entity_poly.pdbx_strand_id
1 'polypeptide(L)'
;MIDAFKHCLDKFQLEQLDTYLFRYSGKNAGIQRIYGGQVIAQAYLAANLTIEDDKHLHSLHAYFLRPGIKKQPVLFSVDPIRNGMSFSTRTVKAIQNNETIFSMSLSFQKDEEGLSHSIEMPKVPPPEDLKDEIELRQDNIDLVPEELREYFTCLLYTSPSPRDLAQ
;
A
#
# COMPACT_ATOMS: atom_id res chain seq x y z
N MET A 1 -19.86 -7.06 9.84
CA MET A 1 -18.47 -7.45 9.48
C MET A 1 -18.38 -8.00 8.06
N ILE A 2 -19.23 -8.96 7.67
CA ILE A 2 -19.25 -9.59 6.31
C ILE A 2 -19.47 -8.56 5.20
N ASP A 3 -20.37 -7.57 5.36
CA ASP A 3 -20.63 -6.54 4.36
C ASP A 3 -19.46 -5.59 4.11
N ALA A 4 -18.71 -5.23 5.17
CA ALA A 4 -17.52 -4.38 5.03
C ALA A 4 -16.40 -5.10 4.28
N PHE A 5 -16.21 -6.39 4.55
CA PHE A 5 -15.22 -7.22 3.85
C PHE A 5 -15.59 -7.40 2.37
N LYS A 6 -16.85 -7.72 2.08
CA LYS A 6 -17.34 -7.81 0.70
C LYS A 6 -17.15 -6.51 -0.06
N HIS A 7 -17.51 -5.38 0.55
CA HIS A 7 -17.28 -4.06 -0.05
C HIS A 7 -15.80 -3.74 -0.28
N CYS A 8 -14.90 -4.27 0.55
CA CYS A 8 -13.46 -4.17 0.33
C CYS A 8 -13.04 -5.00 -0.90
N LEU A 9 -13.52 -6.24 -1.02
CA LEU A 9 -13.21 -7.11 -2.15
C LEU A 9 -13.73 -6.55 -3.49
N ASP A 10 -14.88 -5.90 -3.51
CA ASP A 10 -15.44 -5.27 -4.72
C ASP A 10 -14.51 -4.20 -5.30
N LYS A 11 -13.63 -3.59 -4.48
CA LYS A 11 -12.64 -2.61 -4.95
C LYS A 11 -11.47 -3.22 -5.70
N PHE A 12 -11.33 -4.53 -5.64
CA PHE A 12 -10.26 -5.25 -6.33
C PHE A 12 -10.72 -5.90 -7.64
N GLN A 13 -11.97 -5.69 -8.04
CA GLN A 13 -12.47 -6.14 -9.34
C GLN A 13 -12.09 -5.12 -10.41
N LEU A 14 -11.14 -5.49 -11.24
CA LEU A 14 -10.72 -4.71 -12.40
C LEU A 14 -11.40 -5.21 -13.66
N GLU A 15 -11.88 -4.29 -14.48
CA GLU A 15 -12.33 -4.57 -15.84
C GLU A 15 -11.12 -4.58 -16.76
N GLN A 16 -10.89 -5.69 -17.45
CA GLN A 16 -9.85 -5.78 -18.46
C GLN A 16 -10.37 -5.17 -19.78
N LEU A 17 -9.71 -4.14 -20.26
CA LEU A 17 -10.04 -3.46 -21.53
C LEU A 17 -9.19 -3.97 -22.69
N ASP A 18 -7.94 -4.39 -22.39
CA ASP A 18 -6.99 -4.96 -23.34
C ASP A 18 -5.99 -5.84 -22.55
N THR A 19 -5.12 -6.55 -23.24
CA THR A 19 -4.12 -7.46 -22.65
C THR A 19 -3.33 -6.82 -21.49
N TYR A 20 -3.01 -5.54 -21.63
CA TYR A 20 -2.20 -4.78 -20.65
C TYR A 20 -2.90 -3.50 -20.18
N LEU A 21 -4.22 -3.40 -20.34
CA LEU A 21 -4.99 -2.22 -19.93
C LEU A 21 -6.20 -2.64 -19.12
N PHE A 22 -6.29 -2.09 -17.92
CA PHE A 22 -7.35 -2.38 -16.96
C PHE A 22 -8.01 -1.10 -16.48
N ARG A 23 -9.27 -1.19 -16.03
CA ARG A 23 -10.05 -0.07 -15.52
C ARG A 23 -10.71 -0.44 -14.20
N TYR A 24 -10.69 0.49 -13.27
CA TYR A 24 -11.56 0.49 -12.11
C TYR A 24 -12.54 1.66 -12.19
N SER A 25 -13.85 1.36 -12.19
CA SER A 25 -14.93 2.34 -12.31
C SER A 25 -15.81 2.42 -11.06
N GLY A 26 -15.49 1.65 -10.00
CA GLY A 26 -16.26 1.59 -8.77
C GLY A 26 -16.06 2.80 -7.86
N LYS A 27 -16.62 2.72 -6.65
CA LYS A 27 -16.46 3.75 -5.62
C LYS A 27 -15.07 3.69 -5.00
N ASN A 28 -14.24 4.67 -5.28
CA ASN A 28 -12.92 4.80 -4.67
C ASN A 28 -13.01 5.12 -3.16
N ALA A 29 -12.15 4.49 -2.37
CA ALA A 29 -12.00 4.78 -0.94
C ALA A 29 -11.24 6.08 -0.70
N GLY A 30 -11.48 6.69 0.45
CA GLY A 30 -10.85 7.95 0.88
C GLY A 30 -11.89 9.05 1.14
N ILE A 31 -11.51 10.10 1.84
CA ILE A 31 -12.39 11.23 2.17
C ILE A 31 -12.42 12.22 1.00
N GLN A 32 -11.30 12.79 0.65
CA GLN A 32 -11.17 13.79 -0.44
C GLN A 32 -10.44 13.21 -1.67
N ARG A 33 -9.45 12.36 -1.44
CA ARG A 33 -8.58 11.73 -2.45
C ARG A 33 -8.75 10.22 -2.43
N ILE A 34 -8.32 9.54 -3.47
CA ILE A 34 -8.29 8.07 -3.47
C ILE A 34 -7.27 7.61 -2.42
N TYR A 35 -7.64 6.60 -1.63
CA TYR A 35 -6.74 5.97 -0.68
C TYR A 35 -5.57 5.29 -1.40
N GLY A 36 -4.34 5.64 -1.00
CA GLY A 36 -3.14 5.16 -1.68
C GLY A 36 -2.99 3.64 -1.70
N GLY A 37 -3.32 2.97 -0.58
CA GLY A 37 -3.29 1.51 -0.51
C GLY A 37 -4.24 0.82 -1.50
N GLN A 38 -5.40 1.43 -1.84
CA GLN A 38 -6.27 0.94 -2.89
C GLN A 38 -5.59 1.01 -4.26
N VAL A 39 -4.92 2.12 -4.56
CA VAL A 39 -4.23 2.30 -5.86
C VAL A 39 -3.09 1.30 -6.02
N ILE A 40 -2.29 1.08 -4.95
CA ILE A 40 -1.21 0.07 -4.94
C ILE A 40 -1.78 -1.32 -5.20
N ALA A 41 -2.83 -1.72 -4.45
CA ALA A 41 -3.41 -3.05 -4.59
C ALA A 41 -4.02 -3.28 -5.98
N GLN A 42 -4.70 -2.29 -6.53
CA GLN A 42 -5.26 -2.37 -7.89
C GLN A 42 -4.17 -2.41 -8.97
N ALA A 43 -3.10 -1.64 -8.82
CA ALA A 43 -1.95 -1.68 -9.73
C ALA A 43 -1.21 -3.03 -9.67
N TYR A 44 -1.06 -3.60 -8.46
CA TYR A 44 -0.54 -4.95 -8.29
C TYR A 44 -1.42 -5.98 -9.00
N LEU A 45 -2.74 -5.94 -8.79
CA LEU A 45 -3.67 -6.87 -9.44
C LEU A 45 -3.61 -6.77 -10.97
N ALA A 46 -3.56 -5.54 -11.51
CA ALA A 46 -3.40 -5.34 -12.95
C ALA A 46 -2.11 -5.98 -13.48
N ALA A 47 -0.99 -5.82 -12.76
CA ALA A 47 0.27 -6.48 -13.12
C ALA A 47 0.17 -8.00 -13.01
N ASN A 48 -0.38 -8.50 -11.90
CA ASN A 48 -0.50 -9.94 -11.62
C ASN A 48 -1.34 -10.68 -12.66
N LEU A 49 -2.40 -10.06 -13.18
CA LEU A 49 -3.23 -10.63 -14.24
C LEU A 49 -2.47 -10.81 -15.58
N THR A 50 -1.27 -10.26 -15.71
CA THR A 50 -0.39 -10.40 -16.89
C THR A 50 0.80 -11.34 -16.65
N ILE A 51 0.87 -11.97 -15.48
CA ILE A 51 1.95 -12.88 -15.08
C ILE A 51 1.46 -14.32 -15.16
N GLU A 52 2.36 -15.25 -15.46
CA GLU A 52 2.14 -16.69 -15.38
C GLU A 52 1.89 -17.11 -13.92
N ASP A 53 1.03 -18.11 -13.71
CA ASP A 53 0.56 -18.54 -12.38
C ASP A 53 1.65 -19.07 -11.44
N ASP A 54 2.82 -19.41 -11.98
CA ASP A 54 3.94 -20.00 -11.22
C ASP A 54 4.91 -18.95 -10.64
N LYS A 55 4.61 -17.64 -10.81
CA LYS A 55 5.45 -16.55 -10.33
C LYS A 55 4.71 -15.66 -9.32
N HIS A 56 5.37 -15.35 -8.23
CA HIS A 56 4.85 -14.55 -7.13
C HIS A 56 5.59 -13.23 -7.00
N LEU A 57 4.89 -12.17 -6.59
CA LEU A 57 5.50 -10.88 -6.31
C LEU A 57 6.51 -11.02 -5.16
N HIS A 58 7.76 -10.63 -5.39
CA HIS A 58 8.79 -10.58 -4.35
C HIS A 58 9.27 -9.16 -4.03
N SER A 59 9.10 -8.20 -4.95
CA SER A 59 9.45 -6.82 -4.69
C SER A 59 8.62 -5.83 -5.52
N LEU A 60 8.37 -4.66 -4.94
CA LEU A 60 7.76 -3.54 -5.64
C LEU A 60 8.36 -2.21 -5.15
N HIS A 61 8.35 -1.22 -6.04
CA HIS A 61 8.68 0.16 -5.73
C HIS A 61 7.68 1.09 -6.42
N ALA A 62 7.17 2.09 -5.68
CA ALA A 62 6.08 2.91 -6.16
C ALA A 62 6.24 4.40 -5.83
N TYR A 63 5.71 5.25 -6.71
CA TYR A 63 5.64 6.69 -6.55
C TYR A 63 4.21 7.19 -6.67
N PHE A 64 3.74 7.94 -5.68
CA PHE A 64 2.53 8.74 -5.76
C PHE A 64 2.90 10.10 -6.36
N LEU A 65 2.44 10.34 -7.57
CA LEU A 65 2.83 11.52 -8.35
C LEU A 65 1.81 12.66 -8.20
N ARG A 66 0.53 12.32 -8.14
CA ARG A 66 -0.59 13.28 -8.03
C ARG A 66 -1.73 12.70 -7.20
N PRO A 67 -2.56 13.54 -6.57
CA PRO A 67 -3.75 13.09 -5.89
C PRO A 67 -4.77 12.51 -6.87
N GLY A 68 -5.24 11.28 -6.62
CA GLY A 68 -6.30 10.68 -7.41
C GLY A 68 -7.68 11.26 -7.08
N ILE A 69 -8.52 11.49 -8.09
CA ILE A 69 -9.86 12.03 -7.97
C ILE A 69 -10.86 10.91 -7.67
N LYS A 70 -11.55 10.98 -6.53
CA LYS A 70 -12.39 9.91 -6.00
C LYS A 70 -13.53 9.46 -6.92
N LYS A 71 -14.14 10.40 -7.65
CA LYS A 71 -15.36 10.15 -8.45
C LYS A 71 -15.06 9.75 -9.89
N GLN A 72 -13.80 9.59 -10.25
CA GLN A 72 -13.39 9.25 -11.60
C GLN A 72 -12.83 7.84 -11.67
N PRO A 73 -13.00 7.12 -12.80
CA PRO A 73 -12.35 5.85 -13.02
C PRO A 73 -10.83 6.01 -13.03
N VAL A 74 -10.13 4.92 -12.70
CA VAL A 74 -8.68 4.82 -12.80
C VAL A 74 -8.35 3.81 -13.87
N LEU A 75 -7.50 4.18 -14.82
CA LEU A 75 -6.93 3.28 -15.80
C LEU A 75 -5.56 2.80 -15.29
N PHE A 76 -5.31 1.50 -15.41
CA PHE A 76 -4.03 0.88 -15.09
C PHE A 76 -3.43 0.34 -16.39
N SER A 77 -2.37 1.00 -16.86
CA SER A 77 -1.59 0.56 -18.01
C SER A 77 -0.38 -0.23 -17.52
N VAL A 78 -0.27 -1.48 -17.94
CA VAL A 78 0.81 -2.39 -17.58
C VAL A 78 1.81 -2.45 -18.73
N ASP A 79 3.09 -2.25 -18.44
CA ASP A 79 4.18 -2.42 -19.40
C ASP A 79 4.96 -3.70 -19.04
N PRO A 80 4.96 -4.74 -19.91
CA PRO A 80 5.68 -5.98 -19.69
C PRO A 80 7.17 -5.83 -20.02
N ILE A 81 7.93 -5.24 -19.11
CA ILE A 81 9.37 -4.96 -19.30
C ILE A 81 10.18 -6.24 -19.58
N ARG A 82 9.84 -7.32 -18.89
CA ARG A 82 10.54 -8.61 -19.04
C ARG A 82 9.63 -9.80 -18.74
N ASN A 83 9.74 -10.82 -19.56
CA ASN A 83 9.22 -12.18 -19.33
C ASN A 83 10.40 -13.16 -19.40
N GLY A 84 10.98 -13.49 -18.26
CA GLY A 84 12.03 -14.49 -18.14
C GLY A 84 11.49 -15.81 -17.56
N MET A 85 12.30 -16.87 -17.56
CA MET A 85 11.90 -18.16 -16.99
C MET A 85 11.69 -18.07 -15.48
N SER A 86 12.66 -17.52 -14.72
CA SER A 86 12.58 -17.38 -13.26
C SER A 86 11.98 -16.04 -12.82
N PHE A 87 12.19 -14.97 -13.59
CA PHE A 87 11.76 -13.61 -13.22
C PHE A 87 10.92 -12.94 -14.30
N SER A 88 9.92 -12.19 -13.88
CA SER A 88 9.15 -11.31 -14.76
C SER A 88 9.05 -9.91 -14.14
N THR A 89 9.17 -8.87 -14.96
CA THR A 89 9.12 -7.47 -14.50
C THR A 89 7.99 -6.73 -15.18
N ARG A 90 7.25 -5.95 -14.40
CA ARG A 90 6.15 -5.09 -14.87
C ARG A 90 6.35 -3.67 -14.37
N THR A 91 5.98 -2.71 -15.20
CA THR A 91 5.74 -1.34 -14.75
C THR A 91 4.27 -1.01 -14.95
N VAL A 92 3.64 -0.45 -13.92
CA VAL A 92 2.22 -0.06 -13.96
C VAL A 92 2.10 1.44 -13.77
N LYS A 93 1.30 2.08 -14.60
CA LYS A 93 0.88 3.48 -14.45
C LYS A 93 -0.60 3.53 -14.15
N ALA A 94 -0.99 4.18 -13.05
CA ALA A 94 -2.37 4.55 -12.81
C ALA A 94 -2.63 5.94 -13.40
N ILE A 95 -3.67 6.06 -14.22
CA ILE A 95 -3.93 7.23 -15.05
C ILE A 95 -5.35 7.74 -14.81
N GLN A 96 -5.49 9.03 -14.62
CA GLN A 96 -6.77 9.76 -14.64
C GLN A 96 -6.61 11.03 -15.49
N ASN A 97 -7.61 11.38 -16.30
CA ASN A 97 -7.59 12.60 -17.17
C ASN A 97 -6.32 12.71 -18.02
N ASN A 98 -5.84 11.62 -18.58
CA ASN A 98 -4.58 11.53 -19.34
C ASN A 98 -3.30 11.88 -18.54
N GLU A 99 -3.40 12.01 -17.20
CA GLU A 99 -2.26 12.24 -16.34
C GLU A 99 -1.93 11.00 -15.50
N THR A 100 -0.65 10.67 -15.41
CA THR A 100 -0.18 9.62 -14.49
C THR A 100 -0.25 10.13 -13.06
N ILE A 101 -1.11 9.51 -12.23
CA ILE A 101 -1.26 9.83 -10.81
C ILE A 101 -0.36 8.97 -9.93
N PHE A 102 0.02 7.79 -10.43
CA PHE A 102 0.82 6.81 -9.69
C PHE A 102 1.62 5.96 -10.68
N SER A 103 2.82 5.56 -10.28
CA SER A 103 3.69 4.65 -11.05
C SER A 103 4.32 3.63 -10.12
N MET A 104 4.39 2.37 -10.56
CA MET A 104 4.94 1.27 -9.77
C MET A 104 5.71 0.30 -10.66
N SER A 105 6.89 -0.10 -10.22
CA SER A 105 7.67 -1.20 -10.80
C SER A 105 7.58 -2.42 -9.88
N LEU A 106 7.36 -3.59 -10.49
CA LEU A 106 7.17 -4.85 -9.78
C LEU A 106 8.09 -5.93 -10.38
N SER A 107 8.61 -6.78 -9.50
CA SER A 107 9.34 -7.98 -9.89
C SER A 107 8.66 -9.21 -9.32
N PHE A 108 8.43 -10.19 -10.19
CA PHE A 108 7.83 -11.48 -9.86
C PHE A 108 8.89 -12.56 -10.04
N GLN A 109 8.89 -13.55 -9.16
CA GLN A 109 9.84 -14.65 -9.14
C GLN A 109 9.10 -15.97 -9.04
N LYS A 110 9.60 -16.98 -9.74
CA LYS A 110 9.22 -18.38 -9.53
C LYS A 110 9.85 -18.90 -8.25
N ASP A 111 9.12 -19.76 -7.51
CA ASP A 111 9.69 -20.45 -6.37
C ASP A 111 10.75 -21.44 -6.83
N GLU A 112 11.96 -21.27 -6.35
CA GLU A 112 13.12 -22.12 -6.67
C GLU A 112 13.80 -22.55 -5.36
N GLU A 113 14.21 -23.83 -5.29
CA GLU A 113 15.02 -24.30 -4.17
C GLU A 113 16.41 -23.67 -4.21
N GLY A 114 16.91 -23.25 -3.05
CA GLY A 114 18.21 -22.59 -2.93
C GLY A 114 18.79 -22.71 -1.53
N LEU A 115 19.98 -22.17 -1.35
CA LEU A 115 20.61 -22.07 -0.03
C LEU A 115 19.80 -21.12 0.85
N SER A 116 19.48 -21.59 2.06
CA SER A 116 18.77 -20.79 3.06
C SER A 116 19.71 -20.46 4.21
N HIS A 117 19.75 -19.19 4.60
CA HIS A 117 20.49 -18.70 5.76
C HIS A 117 19.71 -17.62 6.46
N SER A 118 19.63 -17.68 7.78
CA SER A 118 19.11 -16.61 8.63
C SER A 118 19.99 -16.48 9.86
N ILE A 119 20.18 -15.27 10.34
CA ILE A 119 20.78 -15.02 11.65
C ILE A 119 19.77 -15.36 12.75
N GLU A 120 20.26 -15.77 13.91
CA GLU A 120 19.40 -16.02 15.06
C GLU A 120 18.71 -14.72 15.47
N MET A 121 17.38 -14.79 15.70
CA MET A 121 16.60 -13.63 16.16
C MET A 121 17.04 -13.22 17.57
N PRO A 122 17.29 -11.93 17.83
CA PRO A 122 17.56 -11.46 19.20
C PRO A 122 16.43 -11.83 20.15
N LYS A 123 16.77 -12.19 21.38
CA LYS A 123 15.78 -12.41 22.45
C LYS A 123 15.22 -11.04 22.88
N VAL A 124 13.99 -10.77 22.51
CA VAL A 124 13.25 -9.56 22.88
C VAL A 124 11.94 -9.95 23.56
N PRO A 125 11.39 -9.13 24.46
CA PRO A 125 10.07 -9.38 25.03
C PRO A 125 9.00 -9.34 23.90
N PRO A 126 7.93 -10.14 24.01
CA PRO A 126 6.83 -10.08 23.06
C PRO A 126 6.07 -8.75 23.18
N PRO A 127 5.33 -8.33 22.14
CA PRO A 127 4.60 -7.05 22.16
C PRO A 127 3.64 -6.90 23.33
N GLU A 128 3.05 -8.00 23.80
CA GLU A 128 2.08 -8.04 24.91
C GLU A 128 2.71 -7.69 26.27
N ASP A 129 4.02 -7.87 26.41
CA ASP A 129 4.79 -7.55 27.63
C ASP A 129 5.32 -6.11 27.61
N LEU A 130 5.11 -5.37 26.52
CA LEU A 130 5.54 -3.98 26.37
C LEU A 130 4.38 -3.04 26.69
N LYS A 131 4.71 -1.89 27.29
CA LYS A 131 3.75 -0.80 27.43
C LYS A 131 3.37 -0.26 26.06
N ASP A 132 2.10 0.03 25.85
CA ASP A 132 1.67 0.68 24.62
C ASP A 132 2.14 2.15 24.55
N GLU A 133 2.00 2.76 23.40
CA GLU A 133 2.46 4.14 23.18
C GLU A 133 1.69 5.14 24.06
N ILE A 134 0.42 4.88 24.34
CA ILE A 134 -0.42 5.75 25.17
C ILE A 134 0.07 5.71 26.61
N GLU A 135 0.32 4.52 27.16
CA GLU A 135 0.86 4.33 28.50
C GLU A 135 2.23 5.00 28.66
N LEU A 136 3.13 4.79 27.65
CA LEU A 136 4.45 5.41 27.66
C LEU A 136 4.40 6.93 27.62
N ARG A 137 3.47 7.51 26.87
CA ARG A 137 3.27 8.97 26.81
C ARG A 137 2.71 9.50 28.12
N GLN A 138 1.76 8.80 28.73
CA GLN A 138 1.20 9.19 30.03
C GLN A 138 2.27 9.18 31.12
N ASP A 139 3.07 8.12 31.18
CA ASP A 139 4.16 7.98 32.18
C ASP A 139 5.23 9.08 32.02
N ASN A 140 5.43 9.61 30.84
CA ASN A 140 6.47 10.59 30.55
C ASN A 140 5.93 12.01 30.35
N ILE A 141 4.66 12.29 30.61
CA ILE A 141 4.05 13.60 30.40
C ILE A 141 4.74 14.72 31.19
N ASP A 142 5.27 14.40 32.37
CA ASP A 142 5.97 15.35 33.22
C ASP A 142 7.34 15.77 32.68
N LEU A 143 7.93 14.99 31.78
CA LEU A 143 9.18 15.32 31.07
C LEU A 143 8.94 16.29 29.89
N VAL A 144 7.66 16.48 29.49
CA VAL A 144 7.28 17.41 28.42
C VAL A 144 7.17 18.83 28.99
N PRO A 145 7.76 19.84 28.34
CA PRO A 145 7.56 21.24 28.71
C PRO A 145 6.08 21.58 28.84
N GLU A 146 5.72 22.37 29.85
CA GLU A 146 4.32 22.68 30.20
C GLU A 146 3.55 23.25 29.01
N GLU A 147 4.20 24.09 28.20
CA GLU A 147 3.64 24.70 26.98
C GLU A 147 3.22 23.68 25.91
N LEU A 148 3.80 22.49 25.91
CA LEU A 148 3.54 21.43 24.93
C LEU A 148 2.67 20.30 25.48
N ARG A 149 2.37 20.28 26.78
CA ARG A 149 1.61 19.18 27.42
C ARG A 149 0.20 19.04 26.85
N GLU A 150 -0.49 20.15 26.59
CA GLU A 150 -1.82 20.13 26.00
C GLU A 150 -1.80 19.49 24.59
N TYR A 151 -0.80 19.82 23.78
CA TYR A 151 -0.59 19.23 22.46
C TYR A 151 -0.28 17.72 22.57
N PHE A 152 0.61 17.32 23.47
CA PHE A 152 0.92 15.91 23.69
C PHE A 152 -0.26 15.11 24.25
N THR A 153 -1.08 15.71 25.11
CA THR A 153 -2.32 15.09 25.61
C THR A 153 -3.34 14.92 24.49
N CYS A 154 -3.47 15.89 23.60
CA CYS A 154 -4.34 15.78 22.41
C CYS A 154 -3.87 14.62 21.50
N LEU A 155 -2.57 14.40 21.35
CA LEU A 155 -2.02 13.29 20.57
C LEU A 155 -2.26 11.89 21.19
N LEU A 156 -2.60 11.81 22.48
CA LEU A 156 -2.99 10.52 23.11
C LEU A 156 -4.29 9.96 22.50
N TYR A 157 -5.15 10.80 21.96
CA TYR A 157 -6.45 10.39 21.39
C TYR A 157 -6.46 10.34 19.86
N THR A 158 -5.40 10.84 19.23
CA THR A 158 -5.26 10.83 17.78
C THR A 158 -3.89 10.27 17.43
N SER A 159 -3.83 9.11 16.79
CA SER A 159 -2.57 8.63 16.21
C SER A 159 -2.26 9.50 14.97
N PRO A 160 -1.34 10.47 15.05
CA PRO A 160 -1.05 11.32 13.91
C PRO A 160 -0.35 10.48 12.84
N SER A 161 -0.95 10.46 11.67
CA SER A 161 -0.25 9.98 10.48
C SER A 161 0.97 10.87 10.22
N PRO A 162 2.11 10.33 9.73
CA PRO A 162 3.24 11.16 9.31
C PRO A 162 2.87 12.29 8.34
N ARG A 163 1.71 12.19 7.67
CA ARG A 163 1.16 13.25 6.81
C ARG A 163 0.56 14.42 7.58
N ASP A 164 0.09 14.19 8.80
CA ASP A 164 -0.52 15.23 9.63
C ASP A 164 0.54 16.13 10.28
N LEU A 165 1.77 15.63 10.38
CA LEU A 165 2.94 16.37 10.88
C LEU A 165 3.61 17.24 9.81
N ALA A 166 3.21 17.11 8.54
CA ALA A 166 3.81 17.80 7.39
C ALA A 166 2.96 18.99 6.89
N GLN A 167 1.99 19.48 7.69
CA GLN A 167 1.16 20.64 7.35
C GLN A 167 1.61 21.89 8.08
#